data_033bdd34d26658bce2e8176b427d84ba
#
_entry.id   033bdd34d26658bce2e8176b427d84ba
#
_cell.length_a   1.000
_cell.length_b   1.000
_cell.length_c   1.000
_cell.angle_alpha   90.00
_cell.angle_beta   90.00
_cell.angle_gamma   90.00
#
_symmetry.space_group_name_H-M   'P 1'
#
loop_
_entity.id
_entity.type
_entity.pdbx_description
1 polymer ?
#
loop_
_entity_poly.entity_id
_entity_poly.type
_entity_poly.pdbx_seq_one_letter_code
_entity_poly.pdbx_strand_id
1 'polypeptide(L)'
;NPNGRVAVIRVPNGAEITRKQIDEYTQFVGIYGAKGLAWAKVNDINAGLEGVQSPIAKFLNEEVWKALAERVNAQTGDILFFGADKWQTTTDAMGALRLKLGCDLGLTRLDEWQPLWVIDFPMFERDEEGNLAAMHHPFTSPKDFSPEQLEADPTSAVANAYDMVINGYEVGGGSVRIFDPKMQQTVFRILGIDEEQQREKFGFLLDALKFGTPPHAGLAFGLDRLTMLLTGTENIRDVIAFPKTTAAACLMTEAPSFVNPQIGRAHV
;
A
#
# COMPACT_ATOMS: atom_id res chain seq x y z
N ASN A 1 -23.32 1.74 3.52
CA ASN A 1 -22.24 1.70 4.51
C ASN A 1 -21.31 2.90 4.28
N PRO A 2 -21.31 3.94 5.12
CA PRO A 2 -20.47 5.13 4.93
C PRO A 2 -18.97 4.83 4.95
N ASN A 3 -18.57 3.74 5.58
CA ASN A 3 -17.17 3.28 5.65
C ASN A 3 -16.86 2.18 4.61
N GLY A 4 -17.76 1.96 3.66
CA GLY A 4 -17.61 0.98 2.60
C GLY A 4 -16.97 1.58 1.35
N ARG A 5 -16.31 0.72 0.57
CA ARG A 5 -15.77 1.05 -0.74
C ARG A 5 -16.29 0.06 -1.78
N VAL A 6 -16.58 0.56 -2.97
CA VAL A 6 -16.77 -0.27 -4.16
C VAL A 6 -15.63 0.04 -5.12
N ALA A 7 -14.95 -1.01 -5.56
CA ALA A 7 -13.89 -0.92 -6.56
C ALA A 7 -14.18 -1.88 -7.72
N VAL A 8 -13.75 -1.50 -8.92
CA VAL A 8 -13.96 -2.28 -10.14
C VAL A 8 -12.64 -2.47 -10.86
N ILE A 9 -12.39 -3.69 -11.33
CA ILE A 9 -11.30 -4.01 -12.26
C ILE A 9 -11.93 -4.41 -13.59
N ARG A 10 -11.57 -3.71 -14.66
CA ARG A 10 -11.86 -4.10 -16.02
C ARG A 10 -10.75 -4.99 -16.56
N VAL A 11 -11.13 -6.12 -17.12
CA VAL A 11 -10.23 -7.03 -17.82
C VAL A 11 -10.60 -7.01 -19.31
N PRO A 12 -9.80 -6.36 -20.16
CA PRO A 12 -10.04 -6.33 -21.59
C PRO A 12 -10.05 -7.74 -22.20
N ASN A 13 -11.02 -8.03 -23.06
CA ASN A 13 -11.24 -9.32 -23.68
C ASN A 13 -11.38 -10.49 -22.67
N GLY A 14 -11.77 -10.21 -21.44
CA GLY A 14 -11.86 -11.19 -20.35
C GLY A 14 -13.19 -11.97 -20.33
N ALA A 15 -14.10 -11.78 -21.27
CA ALA A 15 -15.36 -12.55 -21.34
C ALA A 15 -15.12 -14.06 -21.53
N GLU A 16 -13.97 -14.46 -22.06
CA GLU A 16 -13.53 -15.85 -22.22
C GLU A 16 -13.16 -16.52 -20.86
N ILE A 17 -12.93 -15.76 -19.79
CA ILE A 17 -12.65 -16.31 -18.47
C ILE A 17 -13.78 -17.22 -18.04
N THR A 18 -13.45 -18.49 -17.77
CA THR A 18 -14.43 -19.52 -17.46
C THR A 18 -15.04 -19.32 -16.06
N ARG A 19 -16.20 -19.93 -15.83
CA ARG A 19 -16.83 -19.92 -14.51
C ARG A 19 -15.90 -20.48 -13.43
N LYS A 20 -15.17 -21.53 -13.73
CA LYS A 20 -14.20 -22.14 -12.81
C LYS A 20 -13.11 -21.14 -12.40
N GLN A 21 -12.53 -20.41 -13.35
CA GLN A 21 -11.53 -19.38 -13.05
C GLN A 21 -12.12 -18.23 -12.21
N ILE A 22 -13.38 -17.82 -12.48
CA ILE A 22 -14.06 -16.83 -11.64
C ILE A 22 -14.23 -17.32 -10.21
N ASP A 23 -14.58 -18.58 -10.03
CA ASP A 23 -14.71 -19.19 -8.71
C ASP A 23 -13.34 -19.29 -7.99
N GLU A 24 -12.27 -19.60 -8.71
CA GLU A 24 -10.88 -19.55 -8.19
C GLU A 24 -10.47 -18.12 -7.77
N TYR A 25 -10.78 -17.10 -8.56
CA TYR A 25 -10.55 -15.70 -8.17
C TYR A 25 -11.38 -15.28 -6.96
N THR A 26 -12.60 -15.81 -6.84
CA THR A 26 -13.44 -15.57 -5.66
C THR A 26 -12.83 -16.17 -4.40
N GLN A 27 -12.29 -17.38 -4.48
CA GLN A 27 -11.55 -17.98 -3.37
C GLN A 27 -10.27 -17.20 -3.04
N PHE A 28 -9.55 -16.74 -4.05
CA PHE A 28 -8.33 -15.97 -3.88
C PHE A 28 -8.58 -14.66 -3.12
N VAL A 29 -9.58 -13.87 -3.50
CA VAL A 29 -9.89 -12.62 -2.78
C VAL A 29 -10.38 -12.88 -1.35
N GLY A 30 -10.91 -14.08 -1.08
CA GLY A 30 -11.29 -14.52 0.27
C GLY A 30 -10.11 -14.57 1.25
N ILE A 31 -8.88 -14.81 0.77
CA ILE A 31 -7.64 -14.79 1.59
C ILE A 31 -7.43 -13.39 2.20
N TYR A 32 -7.88 -12.34 1.50
CA TYR A 32 -7.80 -10.93 1.94
C TYR A 32 -9.05 -10.46 2.69
N GLY A 33 -9.91 -11.40 3.11
CA GLY A 33 -11.11 -11.11 3.90
C GLY A 33 -12.34 -10.68 3.10
N ALA A 34 -12.28 -10.68 1.75
CA ALA A 34 -13.46 -10.38 0.93
C ALA A 34 -14.46 -11.54 1.01
N LYS A 35 -15.75 -11.22 1.19
CA LYS A 35 -16.83 -12.21 1.32
C LYS A 35 -17.30 -12.80 -0.01
N GLY A 36 -16.86 -12.23 -1.12
CA GLY A 36 -17.21 -12.65 -2.47
C GLY A 36 -16.62 -11.71 -3.51
N LEU A 37 -16.75 -12.12 -4.77
CA LEU A 37 -16.31 -11.38 -5.95
C LEU A 37 -17.47 -11.35 -6.95
N ALA A 38 -18.12 -10.19 -7.07
CA ALA A 38 -19.13 -10.02 -8.10
C ALA A 38 -18.46 -9.76 -9.45
N TRP A 39 -19.12 -10.13 -10.54
CA TRP A 39 -18.58 -9.99 -11.89
C TRP A 39 -19.66 -9.69 -12.91
N ALA A 40 -19.25 -9.09 -14.04
CA ALA A 40 -20.11 -8.85 -15.19
C ALA A 40 -19.32 -9.05 -16.49
N LYS A 41 -19.78 -9.94 -17.35
CA LYS A 41 -19.28 -10.10 -18.72
C LYS A 41 -20.07 -9.20 -19.64
N VAL A 42 -19.36 -8.43 -20.45
CA VAL A 42 -19.94 -7.50 -21.43
C VAL A 42 -20.00 -8.21 -22.78
N ASN A 43 -21.12 -8.87 -23.07
CA ASN A 43 -21.30 -9.59 -24.33
C ASN A 43 -21.59 -8.62 -25.51
N ASP A 44 -22.36 -7.56 -25.25
CA ASP A 44 -22.59 -6.46 -26.18
C ASP A 44 -22.83 -5.14 -25.41
N ILE A 45 -21.88 -4.23 -25.53
CA ILE A 45 -21.96 -2.93 -24.84
C ILE A 45 -23.10 -2.04 -25.36
N ASN A 46 -23.47 -2.21 -26.65
CA ASN A 46 -24.52 -1.39 -27.27
C ASN A 46 -25.93 -1.82 -26.85
N ALA A 47 -26.09 -3.04 -26.37
CA ALA A 47 -27.37 -3.57 -25.89
C ALA A 47 -27.67 -3.18 -24.42
N GLY A 48 -26.85 -2.31 -23.81
CA GLY A 48 -27.04 -1.91 -22.40
C GLY A 48 -26.98 -3.08 -21.44
N LEU A 49 -27.86 -3.12 -20.43
CA LEU A 49 -27.92 -4.23 -19.46
C LEU A 49 -28.31 -5.57 -20.08
N GLU A 50 -29.05 -5.60 -21.19
CA GLU A 50 -29.40 -6.83 -21.89
C GLU A 50 -28.17 -7.53 -22.48
N GLY A 51 -27.14 -6.76 -22.83
CA GLY A 51 -25.86 -7.25 -23.30
C GLY A 51 -24.92 -7.73 -22.20
N VAL A 52 -25.34 -7.76 -20.94
CA VAL A 52 -24.50 -8.08 -19.78
C VAL A 52 -24.90 -9.39 -19.14
N GLN A 53 -23.96 -10.30 -19.04
CA GLN A 53 -24.13 -11.54 -18.26
C GLN A 53 -23.53 -11.36 -16.87
N SER A 54 -24.38 -11.27 -15.84
CA SER A 54 -23.93 -11.07 -14.47
C SER A 54 -24.95 -11.56 -13.42
N PRO A 55 -24.50 -12.15 -12.31
CA PRO A 55 -25.38 -12.46 -11.18
C PRO A 55 -25.98 -11.21 -10.53
N ILE A 56 -25.31 -10.06 -10.65
CA ILE A 56 -25.72 -8.79 -10.06
C ILE A 56 -26.50 -7.89 -11.01
N ALA A 57 -26.70 -8.27 -12.29
CA ALA A 57 -27.42 -7.44 -13.27
C ALA A 57 -28.81 -7.02 -12.78
N LYS A 58 -29.52 -7.90 -12.08
CA LYS A 58 -30.85 -7.64 -11.51
C LYS A 58 -30.91 -6.52 -10.45
N PHE A 59 -29.75 -6.11 -9.92
CA PHE A 59 -29.62 -5.03 -8.96
C PHE A 59 -29.14 -3.71 -9.58
N LEU A 60 -28.84 -3.71 -10.88
CA LEU A 60 -28.42 -2.54 -11.63
C LEU A 60 -29.60 -2.02 -12.47
N ASN A 61 -29.67 -0.73 -12.66
CA ASN A 61 -30.52 -0.12 -13.67
C ASN A 61 -29.69 0.38 -14.84
N GLU A 62 -30.33 0.72 -15.96
CA GLU A 62 -29.66 1.20 -17.18
C GLU A 62 -28.79 2.43 -16.94
N GLU A 63 -29.23 3.37 -16.13
CA GLU A 63 -28.51 4.60 -15.83
C GLU A 63 -27.20 4.31 -15.09
N VAL A 64 -27.27 3.48 -14.03
CA VAL A 64 -26.08 3.05 -13.26
C VAL A 64 -25.13 2.25 -14.13
N TRP A 65 -25.65 1.33 -14.97
CA TRP A 65 -24.82 0.56 -15.88
C TRP A 65 -24.08 1.46 -16.87
N LYS A 66 -24.79 2.39 -17.50
CA LYS A 66 -24.19 3.33 -18.45
C LYS A 66 -23.08 4.16 -17.82
N ALA A 67 -23.34 4.76 -16.66
CA ALA A 67 -22.34 5.55 -15.93
C ALA A 67 -21.12 4.70 -15.54
N LEU A 68 -21.34 3.45 -15.11
CA LEU A 68 -20.25 2.50 -14.79
C LEU A 68 -19.44 2.16 -16.02
N ALA A 69 -20.09 1.77 -17.12
CA ALA A 69 -19.44 1.36 -18.35
C ALA A 69 -18.59 2.50 -18.94
N GLU A 70 -19.11 3.72 -18.94
CA GLU A 70 -18.36 4.93 -19.33
C GLU A 70 -17.15 5.16 -18.43
N ARG A 71 -17.32 5.08 -17.11
CA ARG A 71 -16.25 5.34 -16.14
C ARG A 71 -15.07 4.36 -16.26
N VAL A 72 -15.35 3.08 -16.55
CA VAL A 72 -14.30 2.05 -16.71
C VAL A 72 -13.91 1.84 -18.17
N ASN A 73 -14.50 2.59 -19.10
CA ASN A 73 -14.32 2.44 -20.54
C ASN A 73 -14.56 0.98 -21.00
N ALA A 74 -15.66 0.37 -20.53
CA ALA A 74 -16.00 -1.01 -20.84
C ALA A 74 -16.30 -1.20 -22.35
N GLN A 75 -15.90 -2.34 -22.87
CA GLN A 75 -16.11 -2.73 -24.27
C GLN A 75 -16.72 -4.13 -24.36
N THR A 76 -17.33 -4.42 -25.49
CA THR A 76 -17.77 -5.79 -25.83
C THR A 76 -16.59 -6.76 -25.73
N GLY A 77 -16.78 -7.88 -25.05
CA GLY A 77 -15.75 -8.88 -24.79
C GLY A 77 -15.03 -8.72 -23.45
N ASP A 78 -15.29 -7.67 -22.69
CA ASP A 78 -14.66 -7.46 -21.37
C ASP A 78 -15.34 -8.25 -20.26
N ILE A 79 -14.63 -8.46 -19.17
CA ILE A 79 -15.21 -8.80 -17.86
C ILE A 79 -14.86 -7.74 -16.83
N LEU A 80 -15.82 -7.40 -16.01
CA LEU A 80 -15.66 -6.49 -14.87
C LEU A 80 -15.75 -7.30 -13.58
N PHE A 81 -14.78 -7.13 -12.69
CA PHE A 81 -14.80 -7.67 -11.33
C PHE A 81 -15.07 -6.57 -10.31
N PHE A 82 -15.93 -6.83 -9.34
CA PHE A 82 -16.36 -5.85 -8.34
C PHE A 82 -16.00 -6.34 -6.93
N GLY A 83 -15.31 -5.50 -6.18
CA GLY A 83 -15.13 -5.64 -4.75
C GLY A 83 -16.01 -4.62 -4.00
N ALA A 84 -16.71 -5.07 -2.98
CA ALA A 84 -17.58 -4.22 -2.15
C ALA A 84 -17.54 -4.69 -0.69
N ASP A 85 -16.80 -4.01 0.15
CA ASP A 85 -16.64 -4.29 1.59
C ASP A 85 -16.15 -3.03 2.32
N LYS A 86 -15.61 -3.17 3.53
CA LYS A 86 -14.85 -2.11 4.20
C LYS A 86 -13.73 -1.61 3.30
N TRP A 87 -13.34 -0.36 3.48
CA TRP A 87 -12.36 0.29 2.60
C TRP A 87 -11.05 -0.53 2.47
N GLN A 88 -10.47 -0.94 3.60
CA GLN A 88 -9.22 -1.71 3.63
C GLN A 88 -9.37 -3.06 2.93
N THR A 89 -10.37 -3.86 3.33
CA THR A 89 -10.65 -5.18 2.72
C THR A 89 -10.82 -5.10 1.20
N THR A 90 -11.59 -4.10 0.72
CA THR A 90 -11.79 -3.91 -0.73
C THR A 90 -10.49 -3.54 -1.42
N THR A 91 -9.69 -2.67 -0.81
CA THR A 91 -8.42 -2.21 -1.39
C THR A 91 -7.42 -3.36 -1.49
N ASP A 92 -7.24 -4.13 -0.42
CA ASP A 92 -6.30 -5.25 -0.38
C ASP A 92 -6.71 -6.37 -1.35
N ALA A 93 -7.98 -6.79 -1.28
CA ALA A 93 -8.49 -7.86 -2.12
C ALA A 93 -8.44 -7.51 -3.62
N MET A 94 -8.87 -6.31 -4.00
CA MET A 94 -8.88 -5.90 -5.40
C MET A 94 -7.47 -5.56 -5.90
N GLY A 95 -6.59 -5.03 -5.04
CA GLY A 95 -5.18 -4.84 -5.34
C GLY A 95 -4.47 -6.15 -5.66
N ALA A 96 -4.64 -7.17 -4.80
CA ALA A 96 -4.10 -8.50 -5.01
C ALA A 96 -4.70 -9.18 -6.26
N LEU A 97 -6.02 -9.05 -6.48
CA LEU A 97 -6.68 -9.59 -7.67
C LEU A 97 -6.14 -8.97 -8.96
N ARG A 98 -5.87 -7.65 -8.97
CA ARG A 98 -5.29 -6.98 -10.13
C ARG A 98 -3.94 -7.58 -10.52
N LEU A 99 -3.08 -7.83 -9.55
CA LEU A 99 -1.77 -8.45 -9.79
C LEU A 99 -1.93 -9.89 -10.30
N LYS A 100 -2.80 -10.68 -9.67
CA LYS A 100 -3.07 -12.06 -10.07
C LYS A 100 -3.62 -12.15 -11.49
N LEU A 101 -4.58 -11.31 -11.85
CA LEU A 101 -5.12 -11.23 -13.20
C LEU A 101 -4.04 -10.85 -14.23
N GLY A 102 -3.18 -9.88 -13.89
CA GLY A 102 -2.06 -9.48 -14.74
C GLY A 102 -1.10 -10.65 -15.03
N CYS A 103 -0.79 -11.44 -14.02
CA CYS A 103 0.06 -12.61 -14.14
C CYS A 103 -0.62 -13.75 -14.93
N ASP A 104 -1.82 -14.15 -14.51
CA ASP A 104 -2.56 -15.29 -15.10
C ASP A 104 -2.90 -15.07 -16.59
N LEU A 105 -3.10 -13.82 -16.99
CA LEU A 105 -3.41 -13.44 -18.36
C LEU A 105 -2.18 -13.04 -19.20
N GLY A 106 -0.96 -13.17 -18.64
CA GLY A 106 0.27 -12.83 -19.34
C GLY A 106 0.40 -11.34 -19.69
N LEU A 107 -0.25 -10.46 -18.94
CA LEU A 107 -0.20 -9.01 -19.13
C LEU A 107 1.00 -8.36 -18.42
N THR A 108 1.65 -9.10 -17.52
CA THR A 108 2.86 -8.64 -16.83
C THR A 108 4.07 -8.91 -17.71
N ARG A 109 4.83 -7.85 -18.03
CA ARG A 109 6.04 -7.95 -18.84
C ARG A 109 7.25 -7.90 -17.92
N LEU A 110 7.98 -9.01 -17.86
CA LEU A 110 9.17 -9.16 -17.02
C LEU A 110 10.45 -8.64 -17.71
N ASP A 111 10.41 -8.41 -19.02
CA ASP A 111 11.50 -7.93 -19.86
C ASP A 111 11.53 -6.39 -20.00
N GLU A 112 10.58 -5.69 -19.40
CA GLU A 112 10.49 -4.24 -19.40
C GLU A 112 10.67 -3.67 -17.99
N TRP A 113 11.31 -2.52 -17.89
CA TRP A 113 11.40 -1.77 -16.65
C TRP A 113 10.28 -0.73 -16.59
N GLN A 114 9.39 -0.87 -15.61
CA GLN A 114 8.23 -0.02 -15.42
C GLN A 114 8.29 0.72 -14.06
N PRO A 115 9.11 1.79 -13.95
CA PRO A 115 9.20 2.56 -12.73
C PRO A 115 8.01 3.51 -12.58
N LEU A 116 7.56 3.70 -11.34
CA LEU A 116 6.58 4.71 -10.97
C LEU A 116 6.86 5.24 -9.56
N TRP A 117 6.33 6.41 -9.26
CA TRP A 117 6.30 6.98 -7.92
C TRP A 117 4.92 6.81 -7.30
N VAL A 118 4.90 6.35 -6.05
CA VAL A 118 3.73 6.43 -5.18
C VAL A 118 3.94 7.64 -4.27
N ILE A 119 2.96 8.53 -4.25
CA ILE A 119 3.00 9.80 -3.50
C ILE A 119 1.66 10.02 -2.80
N ASP A 120 1.59 11.09 -2.00
CA ASP A 120 0.36 11.51 -1.32
C ASP A 120 -0.20 10.45 -0.35
N PHE A 121 0.70 9.83 0.39
CA PHE A 121 0.33 8.92 1.47
C PHE A 121 -0.40 9.66 2.60
N PRO A 122 -1.38 9.03 3.28
CA PRO A 122 -1.84 9.54 4.56
C PRO A 122 -0.67 9.72 5.52
N MET A 123 -0.67 10.79 6.32
CA MET A 123 0.41 11.01 7.29
C MET A 123 0.29 10.09 8.49
N PHE A 124 -0.94 9.79 8.88
CA PHE A 124 -1.27 8.94 10.03
C PHE A 124 -2.20 7.82 9.63
N GLU A 125 -2.10 6.72 10.32
CA GLU A 125 -3.02 5.59 10.31
C GLU A 125 -3.56 5.32 11.71
N ARG A 126 -4.61 4.52 11.82
CA ARG A 126 -5.12 4.06 13.12
C ARG A 126 -4.62 2.66 13.40
N ASP A 127 -4.03 2.46 14.56
CA ASP A 127 -3.68 1.15 15.08
C ASP A 127 -4.94 0.34 15.45
N GLU A 128 -4.74 -0.90 15.92
CA GLU A 128 -5.84 -1.78 16.33
C GLU A 128 -6.64 -1.22 17.51
N GLU A 129 -6.04 -0.38 18.33
CA GLU A 129 -6.64 0.27 19.50
C GLU A 129 -7.34 1.59 19.12
N GLY A 130 -7.17 2.06 17.87
CA GLY A 130 -7.77 3.29 17.35
C GLY A 130 -6.93 4.54 17.58
N ASN A 131 -5.72 4.43 18.14
CA ASN A 131 -4.79 5.52 18.30
C ASN A 131 -4.18 5.90 16.94
N LEU A 132 -3.71 7.14 16.81
CA LEU A 132 -2.97 7.57 15.64
C LEU A 132 -1.51 7.10 15.71
N ALA A 133 -1.07 6.43 14.66
CA ALA A 133 0.32 6.05 14.42
C ALA A 133 0.83 6.75 13.15
N ALA A 134 2.13 7.03 13.09
CA ALA A 134 2.72 7.55 11.86
C ALA A 134 2.77 6.45 10.79
N MET A 135 2.25 6.72 9.58
CA MET A 135 2.27 5.73 8.50
C MET A 135 3.71 5.37 8.07
N HIS A 136 4.62 6.34 8.04
CA HIS A 136 6.03 6.11 7.74
C HIS A 136 6.89 6.22 9.01
N HIS A 137 7.13 7.45 9.45
CA HIS A 137 7.84 7.74 10.70
C HIS A 137 7.55 9.17 11.18
N PRO A 138 7.76 9.48 12.47
CA PRO A 138 7.36 10.75 13.07
C PRO A 138 8.14 11.98 12.58
N PHE A 139 9.14 11.82 11.73
CA PHE A 139 9.95 12.92 11.18
C PHE A 139 9.54 13.31 9.77
N THR A 140 8.53 12.69 9.21
CA THR A 140 7.98 13.02 7.89
C THR A 140 7.21 14.32 7.94
N SER A 141 7.52 15.25 7.03
CA SER A 141 6.81 16.52 6.92
C SER A 141 5.39 16.32 6.36
N PRO A 142 4.37 16.98 6.92
CA PRO A 142 3.07 17.07 6.26
C PRO A 142 3.17 17.96 5.02
N LYS A 143 2.30 17.71 4.04
CA LYS A 143 2.19 18.50 2.82
C LYS A 143 1.19 19.63 3.04
N ASP A 144 1.69 20.89 2.96
CA ASP A 144 0.87 22.10 3.02
C ASP A 144 0.01 22.26 4.29
N PHE A 145 0.51 21.82 5.45
CA PHE A 145 -0.15 22.00 6.75
C PHE A 145 0.66 22.91 7.67
N SER A 146 -0.04 23.81 8.38
CA SER A 146 0.54 24.45 9.57
C SER A 146 0.41 23.53 10.79
N PRO A 147 1.20 23.74 11.86
CA PRO A 147 1.04 22.98 13.11
C PRO A 147 -0.39 23.01 13.67
N GLU A 148 -1.06 24.18 13.60
CA GLU A 148 -2.41 24.37 14.09
C GLU A 148 -3.45 23.62 13.25
N GLN A 149 -3.29 23.61 11.92
CA GLN A 149 -4.16 22.85 11.02
C GLN A 149 -4.00 21.36 11.24
N LEU A 150 -2.75 20.89 11.42
CA LEU A 150 -2.46 19.48 11.67
C LEU A 150 -3.06 19.00 12.98
N GLU A 151 -2.99 19.83 14.05
CA GLU A 151 -3.56 19.52 15.36
C GLU A 151 -5.09 19.49 15.32
N ALA A 152 -5.72 20.37 14.50
CA ALA A 152 -7.17 20.44 14.37
C ALA A 152 -7.75 19.23 13.61
N ASP A 153 -7.08 18.74 12.58
CA ASP A 153 -7.53 17.57 11.79
C ASP A 153 -6.32 16.75 11.28
N PRO A 154 -5.71 15.91 12.15
CA PRO A 154 -4.58 15.09 11.75
C PRO A 154 -4.95 14.01 10.72
N THR A 155 -6.22 13.60 10.65
CA THR A 155 -6.66 12.50 9.80
C THR A 155 -6.75 12.87 8.31
N SER A 156 -6.85 14.15 8.00
CA SER A 156 -6.83 14.66 6.62
C SER A 156 -5.42 14.94 6.11
N ALA A 157 -4.40 14.85 6.97
CA ALA A 157 -3.05 15.22 6.61
C ALA A 157 -2.42 14.21 5.64
N VAL A 158 -1.81 14.77 4.59
CA VAL A 158 -1.04 14.04 3.60
C VAL A 158 0.45 14.19 3.90
N ALA A 159 1.18 13.10 3.83
CA ALA A 159 2.62 13.07 4.04
C ALA A 159 3.39 13.54 2.79
N ASN A 160 4.48 14.25 3.00
CA ASN A 160 5.48 14.54 1.99
C ASN A 160 6.44 13.35 1.85
N ALA A 161 5.86 12.16 1.63
CA ALA A 161 6.56 10.91 1.44
C ALA A 161 6.40 10.43 -0.01
N TYR A 162 7.34 9.62 -0.44
CA TYR A 162 7.38 9.09 -1.80
C TYR A 162 8.12 7.75 -1.82
N ASP A 163 7.52 6.77 -2.52
CA ASP A 163 8.12 5.46 -2.75
C ASP A 163 8.31 5.23 -4.23
N MET A 164 9.48 4.72 -4.61
CA MET A 164 9.74 4.25 -5.96
C MET A 164 9.37 2.79 -6.06
N VAL A 165 8.50 2.48 -7.00
CA VAL A 165 8.09 1.12 -7.34
C VAL A 165 8.59 0.79 -8.73
N ILE A 166 9.24 -0.37 -8.89
CA ILE A 166 9.67 -0.90 -10.19
C ILE A 166 9.08 -2.29 -10.35
N ASN A 167 8.35 -2.51 -11.43
CA ASN A 167 7.72 -3.81 -11.76
C ASN A 167 6.85 -4.38 -10.63
N GLY A 168 6.19 -3.51 -9.86
CA GLY A 168 5.35 -3.91 -8.74
C GLY A 168 6.08 -4.07 -7.40
N TYR A 169 7.39 -3.91 -7.35
CA TYR A 169 8.18 -3.94 -6.12
C TYR A 169 8.58 -2.53 -5.69
N GLU A 170 8.30 -2.17 -4.46
CA GLU A 170 8.88 -1.01 -3.82
C GLU A 170 10.38 -1.21 -3.66
N VAL A 171 11.17 -0.45 -4.39
CA VAL A 171 12.64 -0.59 -4.41
C VAL A 171 13.33 0.48 -3.58
N GLY A 172 12.64 1.53 -3.22
CA GLY A 172 13.18 2.60 -2.40
C GLY A 172 12.09 3.57 -1.99
N GLY A 173 12.34 4.28 -0.91
CA GLY A 173 11.40 5.26 -0.39
C GLY A 173 12.09 6.35 0.40
N GLY A 174 11.37 7.44 0.60
CA GLY A 174 11.88 8.59 1.32
C GLY A 174 10.80 9.60 1.68
N SER A 175 11.24 10.67 2.30
CA SER A 175 10.35 11.79 2.64
C SER A 175 11.09 13.09 2.77
N VAL A 176 10.37 14.19 2.59
CA VAL A 176 10.79 15.49 3.10
C VAL A 176 10.68 15.46 4.62
N ARG A 177 11.69 15.93 5.29
CA ARG A 177 11.78 15.90 6.76
C ARG A 177 11.20 17.17 7.37
N ILE A 178 10.65 17.03 8.57
CA ILE A 178 10.29 18.18 9.40
C ILE A 178 11.59 18.87 9.82
N PHE A 179 11.68 20.18 9.56
CA PHE A 179 12.79 21.02 9.98
C PHE A 179 12.36 22.13 10.96
N ASP A 180 11.05 22.37 11.10
CA ASP A 180 10.48 23.30 12.08
C ASP A 180 10.26 22.59 13.43
N PRO A 181 10.88 23.06 14.53
CA PRO A 181 10.70 22.48 15.85
C PRO A 181 9.25 22.44 16.35
N LYS A 182 8.45 23.46 16.00
CA LYS A 182 7.04 23.51 16.41
C LYS A 182 6.21 22.44 15.72
N MET A 183 6.44 22.25 14.42
CA MET A 183 5.80 21.17 13.67
C MET A 183 6.18 19.79 14.25
N GLN A 184 7.46 19.58 14.57
CA GLN A 184 7.91 18.31 15.15
C GLN A 184 7.27 18.01 16.51
N GLN A 185 7.16 19.01 17.36
CA GLN A 185 6.47 18.87 18.66
C GLN A 185 4.98 18.57 18.47
N THR A 186 4.33 19.20 17.48
CA THR A 186 2.92 18.92 17.18
C THR A 186 2.71 17.47 16.74
N VAL A 187 3.56 16.96 15.84
CA VAL A 187 3.50 15.55 15.42
C VAL A 187 3.68 14.61 16.60
N PHE A 188 4.64 14.85 17.47
CA PHE A 188 4.85 14.02 18.67
C PHE A 188 3.65 14.03 19.60
N ARG A 189 3.00 15.19 19.82
CA ARG A 189 1.78 15.25 20.64
C ARG A 189 0.64 14.44 20.04
N ILE A 190 0.43 14.53 18.73
CA ILE A 190 -0.59 13.75 18.01
C ILE A 190 -0.33 12.25 18.17
N LEU A 191 0.93 11.82 18.17
CA LEU A 191 1.33 10.43 18.37
C LEU A 191 1.36 9.99 19.85
N GLY A 192 0.98 10.86 20.78
CA GLY A 192 0.98 10.55 22.21
C GLY A 192 2.37 10.40 22.83
N ILE A 193 3.42 10.91 22.18
CA ILE A 193 4.80 10.89 22.72
C ILE A 193 4.97 12.11 23.62
N ASP A 194 5.04 11.90 24.92
CA ASP A 194 5.18 12.95 25.92
C ASP A 194 6.58 13.59 25.91
N GLU A 195 6.74 14.72 26.63
CA GLU A 195 7.99 15.48 26.62
C GLU A 195 9.19 14.71 27.21
N GLU A 196 8.96 13.83 28.17
CA GLU A 196 10.01 12.99 28.76
C GLU A 196 10.52 11.97 27.75
N GLN A 197 9.60 11.27 27.09
CA GLN A 197 9.91 10.33 26.00
C GLN A 197 10.57 11.02 24.80
N GLN A 198 10.13 12.24 24.44
CA GLN A 198 10.75 13.03 23.40
C GLN A 198 12.20 13.35 23.74
N ARG A 199 12.46 13.76 24.98
CA ARG A 199 13.82 14.09 25.44
C ARG A 199 14.71 12.86 25.48
N GLU A 200 14.20 11.76 26.03
CA GLU A 200 14.97 10.51 26.15
C GLU A 200 15.35 9.93 24.78
N LYS A 201 14.38 9.85 23.86
CA LYS A 201 14.58 9.17 22.57
C LYS A 201 15.14 10.07 21.49
N PHE A 202 14.75 11.36 21.47
CA PHE A 202 14.97 12.27 20.36
C PHE A 202 15.57 13.62 20.77
N GLY A 203 16.02 13.76 22.02
CA GLY A 203 16.52 15.03 22.54
C GLY A 203 17.62 15.63 21.69
N PHE A 204 18.58 14.84 21.21
CA PHE A 204 19.65 15.29 20.34
C PHE A 204 19.13 15.89 19.01
N LEU A 205 18.09 15.28 18.40
CA LEU A 205 17.47 15.78 17.17
C LEU A 205 16.71 17.08 17.42
N LEU A 206 15.90 17.11 18.50
CA LEU A 206 15.13 18.30 18.87
C LEU A 206 16.03 19.49 19.17
N ASP A 207 17.17 19.26 19.80
CA ASP A 207 18.17 20.29 20.05
C ASP A 207 18.83 20.75 18.75
N ALA A 208 19.16 19.82 17.85
CA ALA A 208 19.73 20.16 16.53
C ALA A 208 18.78 21.05 15.69
N LEU A 209 17.47 20.77 15.71
CA LEU A 209 16.47 21.58 15.00
C LEU A 209 16.45 23.04 15.45
N LYS A 210 16.80 23.34 16.70
CA LYS A 210 16.85 24.71 17.25
C LYS A 210 17.94 25.58 16.62
N PHE A 211 18.96 24.99 16.01
CA PHE A 211 20.07 25.72 15.38
C PHE A 211 19.82 26.15 13.93
N GLY A 212 18.59 26.06 13.43
CA GLY A 212 18.22 26.51 12.10
C GLY A 212 18.47 25.45 11.03
N THR A 213 17.91 24.29 11.24
CA THR A 213 17.94 23.17 10.27
C THR A 213 17.36 23.59 8.93
N PRO A 214 18.07 23.42 7.80
CA PRO A 214 17.53 23.72 6.48
C PRO A 214 16.47 22.69 6.07
N PRO A 215 15.58 23.03 5.11
CA PRO A 215 14.75 22.04 4.46
C PRO A 215 15.61 20.91 3.89
N HIS A 216 15.26 19.66 4.19
CA HIS A 216 16.01 18.49 3.76
C HIS A 216 15.09 17.31 3.49
N ALA A 217 15.53 16.42 2.65
CA ALA A 217 14.84 15.20 2.26
C ALA A 217 15.85 14.09 2.07
N GLY A 218 15.38 12.86 1.99
CA GLY A 218 16.22 11.72 1.75
C GLY A 218 15.48 10.62 0.99
N LEU A 219 16.26 9.72 0.39
CA LEU A 219 15.79 8.55 -0.31
C LEU A 219 16.74 7.39 -0.03
N ALA A 220 16.20 6.23 0.30
CA ALA A 220 16.95 5.00 0.48
C ALA A 220 16.45 3.93 -0.48
N PHE A 221 17.36 3.16 -1.06
CA PHE A 221 17.05 2.02 -1.90
C PHE A 221 17.35 0.70 -1.19
N GLY A 222 16.46 -0.28 -1.35
CA GLY A 222 16.68 -1.65 -0.94
C GLY A 222 17.58 -2.37 -1.91
N LEU A 223 18.89 -2.51 -1.57
CA LEU A 223 19.87 -3.15 -2.44
C LEU A 223 19.46 -4.56 -2.85
N ASP A 224 18.94 -5.35 -1.90
CA ASP A 224 18.51 -6.72 -2.18
C ASP A 224 17.35 -6.77 -3.18
N ARG A 225 16.37 -5.86 -3.07
CA ARG A 225 15.27 -5.78 -4.05
C ARG A 225 15.75 -5.35 -5.43
N LEU A 226 16.66 -4.38 -5.52
CA LEU A 226 17.27 -3.99 -6.79
C LEU A 226 18.06 -5.15 -7.41
N THR A 227 18.83 -5.86 -6.60
CA THR A 227 19.60 -7.03 -7.05
C THR A 227 18.66 -8.13 -7.56
N MET A 228 17.56 -8.40 -6.83
CA MET A 228 16.54 -9.35 -7.24
C MET A 228 15.97 -9.02 -8.63
N LEU A 229 15.61 -7.76 -8.86
CA LEU A 229 15.11 -7.31 -10.16
C LEU A 229 16.17 -7.39 -11.26
N LEU A 230 17.42 -7.00 -10.96
CA LEU A 230 18.53 -7.04 -11.92
C LEU A 230 18.91 -8.46 -12.34
N THR A 231 18.78 -9.42 -11.44
CA THR A 231 19.09 -10.84 -11.70
C THR A 231 17.91 -11.63 -12.28
N GLY A 232 16.71 -10.99 -12.33
CA GLY A 232 15.50 -11.63 -12.85
C GLY A 232 14.94 -12.74 -11.95
N THR A 233 15.30 -12.76 -10.66
CA THR A 233 14.70 -13.69 -9.69
C THR A 233 13.49 -13.05 -9.01
N GLU A 234 12.50 -13.88 -8.66
CA GLU A 234 11.29 -13.44 -7.96
C GLU A 234 11.38 -13.59 -6.43
N ASN A 235 12.46 -14.21 -5.95
CA ASN A 235 12.64 -14.49 -4.53
C ASN A 235 13.87 -13.76 -3.98
N ILE A 236 13.63 -12.80 -3.08
CA ILE A 236 14.68 -12.00 -2.44
C ILE A 236 15.71 -12.86 -1.69
N ARG A 237 15.34 -14.07 -1.26
CA ARG A 237 16.27 -15.00 -0.57
C ARG A 237 17.37 -15.52 -1.48
N ASP A 238 17.18 -15.48 -2.79
CA ASP A 238 18.17 -15.95 -3.77
C ASP A 238 19.33 -14.97 -3.95
N VAL A 239 19.14 -13.71 -3.52
CA VAL A 239 20.15 -12.64 -3.62
C VAL A 239 20.73 -12.22 -2.26
N ILE A 240 20.25 -12.79 -1.15
CA ILE A 240 20.79 -12.57 0.19
C ILE A 240 21.77 -13.68 0.51
N ALA A 241 23.01 -13.30 0.89
CA ALA A 241 24.07 -14.26 1.16
C ALA A 241 23.74 -15.27 2.28
N PHE A 242 23.02 -14.81 3.32
CA PHE A 242 22.65 -15.64 4.49
C PHE A 242 21.18 -15.43 4.84
N PRO A 243 20.24 -15.95 4.02
CA PRO A 243 18.81 -15.76 4.28
C PRO A 243 18.39 -16.50 5.55
N LYS A 244 17.51 -15.87 6.31
CA LYS A 244 16.93 -16.49 7.50
C LYS A 244 15.92 -17.58 7.12
N THR A 245 15.76 -18.55 8.02
CA THR A 245 14.72 -19.59 7.92
C THR A 245 13.34 -18.97 8.17
N THR A 246 12.27 -19.75 7.94
CA THR A 246 10.89 -19.36 8.27
C THR A 246 10.68 -19.08 9.77
N ALA A 247 11.53 -19.65 10.63
CA ALA A 247 11.57 -19.38 12.08
C ALA A 247 12.46 -18.18 12.43
N ALA A 248 12.83 -17.33 11.46
CA ALA A 248 13.72 -16.19 11.62
C ALA A 248 15.12 -16.54 12.14
N ALA A 249 15.55 -17.79 12.06
CA ALA A 249 16.88 -18.24 12.45
C ALA A 249 17.87 -18.10 11.29
N CYS A 250 19.10 -17.67 11.61
CA CYS A 250 20.22 -17.67 10.68
C CYS A 250 21.09 -18.91 10.95
N LEU A 251 21.15 -19.82 9.98
CA LEU A 251 21.94 -21.06 10.12
C LEU A 251 23.46 -20.81 10.13
N MET A 252 23.91 -19.70 9.57
CA MET A 252 25.33 -19.33 9.51
C MET A 252 25.85 -18.80 10.83
N THR A 253 25.03 -17.96 11.50
CA THR A 253 25.44 -17.27 12.74
C THR A 253 24.78 -17.82 13.99
N GLU A 254 23.93 -18.85 13.83
CA GLU A 254 23.09 -19.43 14.91
C GLU A 254 22.22 -18.39 15.63
N ALA A 255 21.94 -17.24 14.97
CA ALA A 255 21.05 -16.20 15.51
C ALA A 255 19.57 -16.62 15.32
N PRO A 256 18.68 -16.22 16.26
CA PRO A 256 18.96 -15.45 17.47
C PRO A 256 19.61 -16.30 18.56
N SER A 257 20.56 -15.70 19.27
CA SER A 257 21.27 -16.32 20.40
C SER A 257 21.31 -15.36 21.59
N PHE A 258 21.51 -15.90 22.77
CA PHE A 258 21.67 -15.07 23.97
C PHE A 258 22.90 -14.20 23.89
N VAL A 259 22.75 -12.91 24.16
CA VAL A 259 23.84 -11.95 24.25
C VAL A 259 24.20 -11.75 25.71
N ASN A 260 25.51 -11.69 26.01
CA ASN A 260 25.96 -11.39 27.35
C ASN A 260 25.41 -10.00 27.75
N PRO A 261 24.69 -9.90 28.92
CA PRO A 261 24.10 -8.64 29.36
C PRO A 261 25.09 -7.48 29.55
N GLN A 262 26.38 -7.80 29.71
CA GLN A 262 27.43 -6.77 29.78
C GLN A 262 27.72 -6.09 28.45
N ILE A 263 27.48 -6.76 27.30
CA ILE A 263 27.71 -6.20 25.98
C ILE A 263 26.70 -5.08 25.72
N GLY A 264 25.44 -5.24 26.14
CA GLY A 264 24.39 -4.22 25.97
C GLY A 264 24.62 -2.96 26.82
N ARG A 265 25.44 -3.02 27.86
CA ARG A 265 25.76 -1.87 28.71
C ARG A 265 26.95 -1.04 28.22
N ALA A 266 27.71 -1.52 27.27
CA ALA A 266 28.89 -0.83 26.74
C ALA A 266 28.57 0.27 25.73
N HIS A 267 27.30 0.42 25.33
CA HIS A 267 26.82 1.38 24.33
C HIS A 267 25.70 2.29 24.84
N VAL A 268 25.53 2.41 26.15
CA VAL A 268 24.60 3.36 26.80
C VAL A 268 25.40 4.49 27.40
#